data_27c046c0cd3c611503a675a100b4c1e2
#
_entry.id   27c046c0cd3c611503a675a100b4c1e2
#
_cell.length_a   1.000
_cell.length_b   1.000
_cell.length_c   1.000
_cell.angle_alpha   90.00
_cell.angle_beta   90.00
_cell.angle_gamma   90.00
#
_symmetry.space_group_name_H-M   'P 1'
#
loop_
_entity.id
_entity.type
_entity.pdbx_description
1 polymer ?
#
loop_
_entity_poly.entity_id
_entity_poly.type
_entity_poly.pdbx_seq_one_letter_code
_entity_poly.pdbx_strand_id
1 'polypeptide(L)'
;MAETAGTADTAAPPRAAADAAGRRGHLAADLRAVRVLWQREVIRFGRNRLRIAMSVIMPMMFLLVFGTGLNAAVPAEQDATSDFRAFFFPGVLLMAVQAPAMAAGASIVWDRQAGFLRQLLVAPVRRPPLLTGTCLGGATAGLGYALPVLCLAGLVGIPYRPELLLVLAELALIAFAFTSLGVLVAVCAKHPETFQIVIGLCMMPLLFLSGAVFPASGLPGWLGTVVSLNPLTYAVDALRRTLPGEGVSGLGDRAAGPQWGDWTPSVPAELGCVAVLAALALTVATYRFARSE
;
A
#
# COMPACT_ATOMS: atom_id res chain seq x y z
N MET A 1 -53.58 -50.81 -30.91
CA MET A 1 -52.16 -50.59 -30.52
C MET A 1 -52.00 -49.11 -30.29
N ALA A 2 -52.06 -48.71 -29.03
CA ALA A 2 -51.93 -47.30 -28.62
C ALA A 2 -50.58 -47.19 -27.88
N GLU A 3 -49.69 -46.43 -28.44
CA GLU A 3 -48.36 -46.15 -27.92
C GLU A 3 -48.43 -44.88 -27.08
N THR A 4 -48.41 -45.02 -25.77
CA THR A 4 -48.34 -43.91 -24.82
C THR A 4 -46.92 -43.38 -24.77
N ALA A 5 -46.64 -42.23 -25.41
CA ALA A 5 -45.43 -41.48 -25.24
C ALA A 5 -45.40 -40.86 -23.83
N GLY A 6 -44.52 -41.38 -22.96
CA GLY A 6 -44.27 -40.84 -21.64
C GLY A 6 -43.55 -39.50 -21.77
N THR A 7 -44.20 -38.39 -21.42
CA THR A 7 -43.58 -37.09 -21.20
C THR A 7 -42.74 -37.19 -19.93
N ALA A 8 -41.40 -37.18 -20.10
CA ALA A 8 -40.48 -37.00 -19.00
C ALA A 8 -40.71 -35.64 -18.35
N ASP A 9 -41.29 -35.62 -17.20
CA ASP A 9 -41.44 -34.43 -16.33
C ASP A 9 -40.04 -33.99 -15.86
N THR A 10 -39.45 -33.07 -16.59
CA THR A 10 -38.18 -32.42 -16.22
C THR A 10 -38.50 -31.43 -15.10
N ALA A 11 -38.59 -31.90 -13.87
CA ALA A 11 -38.79 -31.10 -12.67
C ALA A 11 -37.73 -30.00 -12.64
N ALA A 12 -38.14 -28.72 -12.75
CA ALA A 12 -37.27 -27.59 -12.59
C ALA A 12 -36.53 -27.64 -11.25
N PRO A 13 -35.21 -27.37 -11.18
CA PRO A 13 -34.49 -27.44 -9.92
C PRO A 13 -35.13 -26.45 -8.92
N PRO A 14 -35.18 -26.82 -7.62
CA PRO A 14 -35.76 -25.96 -6.59
C PRO A 14 -35.10 -24.60 -6.60
N ARG A 15 -35.87 -23.52 -6.50
CA ARG A 15 -35.42 -22.11 -6.58
C ARG A 15 -34.15 -21.82 -5.79
N ALA A 16 -34.00 -22.45 -4.60
CA ALA A 16 -32.79 -22.34 -3.77
C ALA A 16 -31.52 -22.88 -4.45
N ALA A 17 -31.63 -23.95 -5.26
CA ALA A 17 -30.50 -24.51 -6.01
C ALA A 17 -30.13 -23.64 -7.21
N ALA A 18 -31.12 -23.05 -7.89
CA ALA A 18 -30.90 -22.09 -8.97
C ALA A 18 -30.26 -20.79 -8.47
N ASP A 19 -30.69 -20.27 -7.31
CA ASP A 19 -30.08 -19.09 -6.66
C ASP A 19 -28.67 -19.37 -6.18
N ALA A 20 -28.39 -20.56 -5.65
CA ALA A 20 -27.05 -20.96 -5.23
C ALA A 20 -26.10 -21.14 -6.42
N ALA A 21 -26.57 -21.69 -7.54
CA ALA A 21 -25.81 -21.82 -8.77
C ALA A 21 -25.51 -20.44 -9.39
N GLY A 22 -26.50 -19.54 -9.38
CA GLY A 22 -26.33 -18.15 -9.84
C GLY A 22 -25.29 -17.41 -8.98
N ARG A 23 -25.36 -17.51 -7.67
CA ARG A 23 -24.36 -16.89 -6.75
C ARG A 23 -22.95 -17.44 -6.97
N ARG A 24 -22.79 -18.76 -7.15
CA ARG A 24 -21.49 -19.38 -7.47
C ARG A 24 -20.94 -18.91 -8.81
N GLY A 25 -21.77 -18.76 -9.81
CA GLY A 25 -21.39 -18.22 -11.12
C GLY A 25 -20.88 -16.77 -11.02
N HIS A 26 -21.57 -15.93 -10.25
CA HIS A 26 -21.14 -14.55 -10.02
C HIS A 26 -19.83 -14.46 -9.23
N LEU A 27 -19.65 -15.26 -8.17
CA LEU A 27 -18.38 -15.28 -7.40
C LEU A 27 -17.20 -15.76 -8.26
N ALA A 28 -17.40 -16.77 -9.10
CA ALA A 28 -16.35 -17.24 -10.01
C ALA A 28 -15.97 -16.18 -11.05
N ALA A 29 -16.94 -15.41 -11.56
CA ALA A 29 -16.69 -14.30 -12.48
C ALA A 29 -15.94 -13.16 -11.77
N ASP A 30 -16.33 -12.82 -10.54
CA ASP A 30 -15.69 -11.78 -9.73
C ASP A 30 -14.24 -12.14 -9.41
N LEU A 31 -13.97 -13.37 -8.98
CA LEU A 31 -12.61 -13.87 -8.72
C LEU A 31 -11.74 -13.89 -9.98
N ARG A 32 -12.32 -14.24 -11.12
CA ARG A 32 -11.62 -14.20 -12.41
C ARG A 32 -11.25 -12.77 -12.79
N ALA A 33 -12.14 -11.81 -12.59
CA ALA A 33 -11.87 -10.40 -12.83
C ALA A 33 -10.74 -9.86 -11.94
N VAL A 34 -10.80 -10.15 -10.63
CA VAL A 34 -9.72 -9.81 -9.68
C VAL A 34 -8.39 -10.37 -10.15
N ARG A 35 -8.34 -11.67 -10.51
CA ARG A 35 -7.12 -12.32 -10.98
C ARG A 35 -6.56 -11.69 -12.25
N VAL A 36 -7.41 -11.39 -13.24
CA VAL A 36 -6.98 -10.80 -14.51
C VAL A 36 -6.39 -9.40 -14.29
N LEU A 37 -7.04 -8.56 -13.47
CA LEU A 37 -6.53 -7.23 -13.17
C LEU A 37 -5.25 -7.28 -12.35
N TRP A 38 -5.18 -8.16 -11.36
CA TRP A 38 -3.96 -8.44 -10.61
C TRP A 38 -2.81 -8.84 -11.53
N GLN A 39 -3.02 -9.82 -12.41
CA GLN A 39 -2.01 -10.27 -13.38
C GLN A 39 -1.57 -9.13 -14.31
N ARG A 40 -2.49 -8.30 -14.76
CA ARG A 40 -2.17 -7.13 -15.60
C ARG A 40 -1.16 -6.20 -14.91
N GLU A 41 -1.37 -5.87 -13.64
CA GLU A 41 -0.48 -4.99 -12.88
C GLU A 41 0.88 -5.66 -12.61
N VAL A 42 0.90 -6.95 -12.28
CA VAL A 42 2.14 -7.72 -12.07
C VAL A 42 2.98 -7.80 -13.35
N ILE A 43 2.36 -8.06 -14.50
CA ILE A 43 3.05 -8.07 -15.79
C ILE A 43 3.60 -6.68 -16.13
N ARG A 44 2.82 -5.62 -15.87
CA ARG A 44 3.23 -4.23 -16.08
C ARG A 44 4.44 -3.88 -15.23
N PHE A 45 4.46 -4.32 -13.97
CA PHE A 45 5.61 -4.20 -13.07
C PHE A 45 6.86 -4.86 -13.67
N GLY A 46 6.79 -6.15 -14.02
CA GLY A 46 7.94 -6.92 -14.48
C GLY A 46 8.56 -6.43 -15.80
N ARG A 47 7.78 -5.73 -16.63
CA ARG A 47 8.26 -5.20 -17.92
C ARG A 47 9.05 -3.89 -17.80
N ASN A 48 8.97 -3.17 -16.70
CA ASN A 48 9.62 -1.87 -16.55
C ASN A 48 10.86 -1.93 -15.65
N ARG A 49 11.93 -2.55 -16.17
CA ARG A 49 13.21 -2.74 -15.45
C ARG A 49 13.84 -1.41 -15.01
N LEU A 50 13.72 -0.35 -15.84
CA LEU A 50 14.27 0.97 -15.50
C LEU A 50 13.55 1.55 -14.29
N ARG A 51 12.22 1.41 -14.20
CA ARG A 51 11.45 1.89 -13.05
C ARG A 51 11.84 1.13 -11.78
N ILE A 52 12.09 -0.19 -11.87
CA ILE A 52 12.56 -0.99 -10.73
C ILE A 52 13.93 -0.48 -10.27
N ALA A 53 14.87 -0.25 -11.19
CA ALA A 53 16.19 0.28 -10.85
C ALA A 53 16.08 1.67 -10.18
N MET A 54 15.29 2.58 -10.75
CA MET A 54 15.11 3.92 -10.19
C MET A 54 14.41 3.92 -8.82
N SER A 55 13.50 2.98 -8.56
CA SER A 55 12.84 2.86 -7.26
C SER A 55 13.78 2.40 -6.14
N VAL A 56 14.90 1.78 -6.49
CA VAL A 56 15.96 1.41 -5.54
C VAL A 56 17.00 2.52 -5.40
N ILE A 57 17.43 3.09 -6.52
CA ILE A 57 18.50 4.08 -6.55
C ILE A 57 18.14 5.33 -5.73
N MET A 58 16.94 5.90 -5.93
CA MET A 58 16.54 7.12 -5.25
C MET A 58 16.45 6.97 -3.73
N PRO A 59 15.73 5.97 -3.18
CA PRO A 59 15.72 5.74 -1.74
C PRO A 59 17.09 5.40 -1.17
N MET A 60 17.93 4.64 -1.89
CA MET A 60 19.28 4.32 -1.44
C MET A 60 20.19 5.54 -1.44
N MET A 61 20.10 6.41 -2.44
CA MET A 61 20.83 7.70 -2.45
C MET A 61 20.40 8.56 -1.25
N PHE A 62 19.10 8.62 -0.97
CA PHE A 62 18.60 9.31 0.22
C PHE A 62 19.23 8.73 1.50
N LEU A 63 19.19 7.41 1.66
CA LEU A 63 19.76 6.72 2.81
C LEU A 63 21.26 6.98 2.98
N LEU A 64 22.01 6.87 1.88
CA LEU A 64 23.46 7.09 1.90
C LEU A 64 23.80 8.55 2.21
N VAL A 65 23.17 9.51 1.54
CA VAL A 65 23.48 10.93 1.74
C VAL A 65 23.07 11.40 3.15
N PHE A 66 21.82 11.16 3.53
CA PHE A 66 21.34 11.61 4.84
C PHE A 66 21.90 10.77 6.00
N GLY A 67 21.93 9.44 5.86
CA GLY A 67 22.43 8.56 6.89
C GLY A 67 23.93 8.78 7.18
N THR A 68 24.77 8.87 6.14
CA THR A 68 26.20 9.16 6.32
C THR A 68 26.47 10.61 6.70
N GLY A 69 25.71 11.55 6.11
CA GLY A 69 25.87 12.97 6.39
C GLY A 69 25.54 13.32 7.85
N LEU A 70 24.46 12.77 8.40
CA LEU A 70 24.12 12.97 9.79
C LEU A 70 25.11 12.26 10.74
N ASN A 71 25.52 11.03 10.43
CA ASN A 71 26.54 10.34 11.22
C ASN A 71 27.84 11.14 11.29
N ALA A 72 28.21 11.84 10.21
CA ALA A 72 29.42 12.69 10.21
C ALA A 72 29.21 14.03 10.92
N ALA A 73 27.98 14.54 11.02
CA ALA A 73 27.65 15.82 11.63
C ALA A 73 27.47 15.75 13.16
N VAL A 74 27.16 14.57 13.70
CA VAL A 74 26.98 14.37 15.15
C VAL A 74 28.29 13.93 15.77
N PRO A 75 28.81 14.67 16.81
CA PRO A 75 30.04 14.29 17.48
C PRO A 75 29.94 12.90 18.13
N ALA A 76 30.99 12.08 17.96
CA ALA A 76 31.05 10.70 18.44
C ALA A 76 30.92 10.54 19.97
N GLU A 77 31.05 11.62 20.72
CA GLU A 77 30.97 11.60 22.19
C GLU A 77 29.52 11.55 22.74
N GLN A 78 28.51 11.87 21.91
CA GLN A 78 27.14 11.95 22.42
C GLN A 78 26.31 10.68 22.24
N ASP A 79 26.57 9.84 21.22
CA ASP A 79 25.84 8.58 21.04
C ASP A 79 26.64 7.61 20.12
N ALA A 80 27.59 6.89 20.66
CA ALA A 80 28.41 5.91 19.92
C ALA A 80 27.61 4.70 19.35
N THR A 81 26.34 4.59 19.68
CA THR A 81 25.48 3.43 19.29
C THR A 81 24.37 3.78 18.29
N SER A 82 24.13 5.07 18.00
CA SER A 82 23.04 5.46 17.11
C SER A 82 23.49 5.52 15.64
N ASP A 83 23.15 4.51 14.86
CA ASP A 83 23.32 4.55 13.41
C ASP A 83 22.11 5.20 12.74
N PHE A 84 22.25 6.45 12.30
CA PHE A 84 21.21 7.19 11.59
C PHE A 84 20.76 6.48 10.29
N ARG A 85 21.58 5.61 9.71
CA ARG A 85 21.18 4.80 8.57
C ARG A 85 20.06 3.83 8.94
N ALA A 86 20.18 3.18 10.12
CA ALA A 86 19.14 2.29 10.63
C ALA A 86 17.85 3.06 10.96
N PHE A 87 17.98 4.30 11.48
CA PHE A 87 16.84 5.18 11.74
C PHE A 87 16.04 5.53 10.48
N PHE A 88 16.73 5.87 9.38
CA PHE A 88 16.08 6.26 8.13
C PHE A 88 15.53 5.07 7.32
N PHE A 89 15.99 3.85 7.59
CA PHE A 89 15.66 2.68 6.78
C PHE A 89 14.16 2.39 6.67
N PRO A 90 13.32 2.47 7.74
CA PRO A 90 11.86 2.33 7.63
C PRO A 90 11.25 3.36 6.66
N GLY A 91 11.71 4.61 6.73
CA GLY A 91 11.28 5.67 5.80
C GLY A 91 11.68 5.40 4.37
N VAL A 92 12.85 4.85 4.15
CA VAL A 92 13.34 4.44 2.82
C VAL A 92 12.51 3.30 2.23
N LEU A 93 12.12 2.31 3.05
CA LEU A 93 11.18 1.26 2.65
C LEU A 93 9.81 1.84 2.28
N LEU A 94 9.32 2.79 3.07
CA LEU A 94 8.07 3.48 2.78
C LEU A 94 8.13 4.24 1.45
N MET A 95 9.22 4.98 1.19
CA MET A 95 9.46 5.67 -0.09
C MET A 95 9.46 4.70 -1.27
N ALA A 96 10.08 3.54 -1.13
CA ALA A 96 10.16 2.52 -2.18
C ALA A 96 8.77 1.94 -2.54
N VAL A 97 7.89 1.77 -1.54
CA VAL A 97 6.52 1.25 -1.72
C VAL A 97 5.57 2.30 -2.28
N GLN A 98 5.64 3.52 -1.76
CA GLN A 98 4.62 4.56 -1.91
C GLN A 98 4.34 4.91 -3.39
N ALA A 99 5.38 5.31 -4.12
CA ALA A 99 5.23 5.81 -5.48
C ALA A 99 4.66 4.75 -6.46
N PRO A 100 5.18 3.50 -6.50
CA PRO A 100 4.65 2.48 -7.37
C PRO A 100 3.26 2.00 -6.97
N ALA A 101 2.96 1.88 -5.68
CA ALA A 101 1.65 1.48 -5.19
C ALA A 101 0.57 2.49 -5.61
N MET A 102 0.84 3.79 -5.46
CA MET A 102 -0.11 4.82 -5.89
C MET A 102 -0.23 4.93 -7.41
N ALA A 103 0.85 4.66 -8.15
CA ALA A 103 0.83 4.68 -9.61
C ALA A 103 -0.11 3.62 -10.21
N ALA A 104 -0.41 2.53 -9.49
CA ALA A 104 -1.42 1.56 -9.90
C ALA A 104 -2.83 2.20 -9.97
N GLY A 105 -3.15 3.14 -9.08
CA GLY A 105 -4.37 3.94 -9.17
C GLY A 105 -4.46 4.77 -10.45
N ALA A 106 -3.35 5.32 -10.93
CA ALA A 106 -3.31 6.10 -12.16
C ALA A 106 -3.81 5.32 -13.37
N SER A 107 -3.69 3.98 -13.37
CA SER A 107 -4.18 3.14 -14.47
C SER A 107 -5.67 3.37 -14.74
N ILE A 108 -6.48 3.62 -13.71
CA ILE A 108 -7.92 3.86 -13.82
C ILE A 108 -8.19 5.16 -14.58
N VAL A 109 -7.41 6.22 -14.32
CA VAL A 109 -7.58 7.52 -15.02
C VAL A 109 -7.20 7.38 -16.50
N TRP A 110 -6.08 6.69 -16.78
CA TRP A 110 -5.65 6.42 -18.15
C TRP A 110 -6.63 5.52 -18.91
N ASP A 111 -7.14 4.46 -18.28
CA ASP A 111 -8.13 3.55 -18.86
C ASP A 111 -9.45 4.30 -19.17
N ARG A 112 -9.81 5.30 -18.33
CA ARG A 112 -10.97 6.18 -18.58
C ARG A 112 -10.76 7.05 -19.81
N GLN A 113 -9.60 7.71 -19.94
CA GLN A 113 -9.29 8.56 -21.09
C GLN A 113 -9.18 7.77 -22.40
N ALA A 114 -8.61 6.58 -22.35
CA ALA A 114 -8.49 5.69 -23.49
C ALA A 114 -9.86 5.08 -23.94
N GLY A 115 -10.94 5.34 -23.19
CA GLY A 115 -12.25 4.74 -23.47
C GLY A 115 -12.36 3.26 -23.13
N PHE A 116 -11.29 2.65 -22.63
CA PHE A 116 -11.23 1.24 -22.26
C PHE A 116 -12.17 0.92 -21.09
N LEU A 117 -12.41 1.89 -20.21
CA LEU A 117 -13.33 1.74 -19.09
C LEU A 117 -14.76 1.40 -19.58
N ARG A 118 -15.22 1.98 -20.71
CA ARG A 118 -16.53 1.68 -21.30
C ARG A 118 -16.64 0.21 -21.74
N GLN A 119 -15.56 -0.37 -22.26
CA GLN A 119 -15.52 -1.78 -22.65
C GLN A 119 -15.56 -2.71 -21.41
N LEU A 120 -14.90 -2.33 -20.33
CA LEU A 120 -14.94 -3.06 -19.04
C LEU A 120 -16.35 -3.04 -18.42
N LEU A 121 -17.12 -1.97 -18.60
CA LEU A 121 -18.46 -1.80 -18.03
C LEU A 121 -19.53 -2.59 -18.80
N VAL A 122 -19.31 -2.95 -20.08
CA VAL A 122 -20.17 -3.83 -20.85
C VAL A 122 -20.05 -5.29 -20.38
N ALA A 123 -18.91 -5.66 -19.74
CA ALA A 123 -18.76 -6.98 -19.15
C ALA A 123 -19.69 -7.14 -17.93
N PRO A 124 -20.33 -8.31 -17.73
CA PRO A 124 -21.21 -8.56 -16.59
C PRO A 124 -20.42 -8.81 -15.29
N VAL A 125 -19.56 -7.86 -14.92
CA VAL A 125 -18.70 -7.92 -13.73
C VAL A 125 -19.09 -6.80 -12.77
N ARG A 126 -19.18 -7.13 -11.48
CA ARG A 126 -19.44 -6.15 -10.44
C ARG A 126 -18.27 -5.15 -10.32
N ARG A 127 -18.57 -3.91 -9.93
CA ARG A 127 -17.56 -2.84 -9.80
C ARG A 127 -16.54 -3.08 -8.67
N PRO A 128 -16.91 -3.62 -7.46
CA PRO A 128 -15.96 -3.86 -6.38
C PRO A 128 -14.79 -4.79 -6.76
N PRO A 129 -14.99 -5.94 -7.44
CA PRO A 129 -13.91 -6.81 -7.90
C PRO A 129 -12.89 -6.13 -8.81
N LEU A 130 -13.32 -5.14 -9.62
CA LEU A 130 -12.41 -4.40 -10.49
C LEU A 130 -11.42 -3.57 -9.67
N LEU A 131 -11.91 -2.81 -8.67
CA LEU A 131 -11.06 -1.98 -7.83
C LEU A 131 -10.20 -2.82 -6.89
N THR A 132 -10.74 -3.90 -6.30
CA THR A 132 -9.95 -4.79 -5.45
C THR A 132 -8.83 -5.50 -6.21
N GLY A 133 -9.09 -5.92 -7.46
CA GLY A 133 -8.06 -6.50 -8.33
C GLY A 133 -6.92 -5.54 -8.63
N THR A 134 -7.24 -4.28 -8.91
CA THR A 134 -6.25 -3.22 -9.10
C THR A 134 -5.48 -2.94 -7.81
N CYS A 135 -6.15 -2.90 -6.65
CA CYS A 135 -5.50 -2.70 -5.35
C CYS A 135 -4.54 -3.83 -5.00
N LEU A 136 -4.92 -5.09 -5.20
CA LEU A 136 -4.05 -6.24 -4.99
C LEU A 136 -2.85 -6.23 -5.94
N GLY A 137 -3.08 -5.87 -7.21
CA GLY A 137 -2.03 -5.75 -8.20
C GLY A 137 -1.02 -4.66 -7.86
N GLY A 138 -1.51 -3.49 -7.47
CA GLY A 138 -0.68 -2.36 -7.03
C GLY A 138 0.08 -2.65 -5.73
N ALA A 139 -0.55 -3.34 -4.77
CA ALA A 139 0.10 -3.80 -3.55
C ALA A 139 1.25 -4.76 -3.84
N THR A 140 1.02 -5.75 -4.72
CA THR A 140 2.04 -6.70 -5.15
C THR A 140 3.19 -6.00 -5.87
N ALA A 141 2.88 -5.05 -6.75
CA ALA A 141 3.89 -4.25 -7.43
C ALA A 141 4.69 -3.39 -6.45
N GLY A 142 4.02 -2.68 -5.52
CA GLY A 142 4.66 -1.88 -4.48
C GLY A 142 5.62 -2.72 -3.62
N LEU A 143 5.17 -3.91 -3.21
CA LEU A 143 6.00 -4.87 -2.48
C LEU A 143 7.21 -5.31 -3.31
N GLY A 144 7.00 -5.58 -4.61
CA GLY A 144 8.07 -5.93 -5.54
C GLY A 144 9.14 -4.85 -5.69
N TYR A 145 8.78 -3.57 -5.55
CA TYR A 145 9.73 -2.46 -5.53
C TYR A 145 10.45 -2.31 -4.19
N ALA A 146 9.79 -2.62 -3.06
CA ALA A 146 10.40 -2.56 -1.75
C ALA A 146 11.34 -3.74 -1.47
N LEU A 147 11.08 -4.90 -2.07
CA LEU A 147 11.84 -6.11 -1.82
C LEU A 147 13.35 -5.97 -2.11
N PRO A 148 13.81 -5.39 -3.24
CA PRO A 148 15.23 -5.13 -3.46
C PRO A 148 15.84 -4.21 -2.40
N VAL A 149 15.10 -3.20 -1.93
CA VAL A 149 15.55 -2.30 -0.87
C VAL A 149 15.67 -3.05 0.45
N LEU A 150 14.71 -3.91 0.77
CA LEU A 150 14.76 -4.77 1.95
C LEU A 150 15.93 -5.78 1.89
N CYS A 151 16.23 -6.30 0.71
CA CYS A 151 17.42 -7.16 0.51
C CYS A 151 18.73 -6.44 0.77
N LEU A 152 18.77 -5.11 0.71
CA LEU A 152 19.93 -4.29 1.02
C LEU A 152 20.01 -3.90 2.50
N ALA A 153 19.12 -4.39 3.36
CA ALA A 153 19.09 -4.13 4.80
C ALA A 153 20.43 -4.45 5.50
N GLY A 154 21.12 -5.49 5.03
CA GLY A 154 22.45 -5.85 5.55
C GLY A 154 23.52 -4.79 5.35
N LEU A 155 23.41 -3.91 4.33
CA LEU A 155 24.33 -2.78 4.13
C LEU A 155 24.19 -1.70 5.21
N VAL A 156 23.10 -1.72 5.93
CA VAL A 156 22.74 -0.77 7.00
C VAL A 156 22.96 -1.39 8.39
N GLY A 157 23.52 -2.61 8.43
CA GLY A 157 23.75 -3.31 9.70
C GLY A 157 22.50 -4.00 10.27
N ILE A 158 21.40 -4.08 9.52
CA ILE A 158 20.20 -4.79 9.94
C ILE A 158 20.39 -6.28 9.67
N PRO A 159 20.33 -7.14 10.72
CA PRO A 159 20.55 -8.57 10.57
C PRO A 159 19.39 -9.25 9.84
N TYR A 160 19.71 -10.23 8.99
CA TYR A 160 18.69 -11.06 8.33
C TYR A 160 18.13 -12.08 9.31
N ARG A 161 16.96 -11.77 9.88
CA ARG A 161 16.22 -12.58 10.83
C ARG A 161 14.82 -12.90 10.34
N PRO A 162 14.15 -13.93 10.89
CA PRO A 162 12.77 -14.27 10.49
C PRO A 162 11.77 -13.11 10.66
N GLU A 163 12.05 -12.14 11.55
CA GLU A 163 11.23 -10.94 11.74
C GLU A 163 11.06 -10.11 10.44
N LEU A 164 12.01 -10.21 9.50
CA LEU A 164 11.87 -9.57 8.18
C LEU A 164 10.66 -10.07 7.37
N LEU A 165 10.14 -11.26 7.67
CA LEU A 165 8.89 -11.75 7.08
C LEU A 165 7.68 -10.95 7.60
N LEU A 166 7.71 -10.52 8.87
CA LEU A 166 6.70 -9.63 9.43
C LEU A 166 6.78 -8.25 8.76
N VAL A 167 7.99 -7.71 8.62
CA VAL A 167 8.22 -6.45 7.87
C VAL A 167 7.68 -6.56 6.44
N LEU A 168 7.85 -7.71 5.79
CA LEU A 168 7.31 -7.93 4.44
C LEU A 168 5.77 -7.93 4.43
N ALA A 169 5.13 -8.53 5.45
CA ALA A 169 3.68 -8.50 5.59
C ALA A 169 3.16 -7.08 5.88
N GLU A 170 3.86 -6.32 6.72
CA GLU A 170 3.56 -4.91 6.99
C GLU A 170 3.68 -4.07 5.71
N LEU A 171 4.76 -4.23 4.94
CA LEU A 171 4.96 -3.57 3.66
C LEU A 171 3.86 -3.92 2.65
N ALA A 172 3.36 -5.16 2.65
CA ALA A 172 2.23 -5.55 1.80
C ALA A 172 0.95 -4.81 2.18
N LEU A 173 0.66 -4.67 3.48
CA LEU A 173 -0.48 -3.91 3.98
C LEU A 173 -0.35 -2.41 3.66
N ILE A 174 0.84 -1.84 3.86
CA ILE A 174 1.14 -0.44 3.53
C ILE A 174 0.99 -0.21 2.02
N ALA A 175 1.52 -1.11 1.19
CA ALA A 175 1.37 -1.05 -0.26
C ALA A 175 -0.10 -1.09 -0.68
N PHE A 176 -0.91 -1.94 -0.03
CA PHE A 176 -2.34 -2.03 -0.27
C PHE A 176 -3.06 -0.73 0.14
N ALA A 177 -2.69 -0.13 1.27
CA ALA A 177 -3.24 1.15 1.71
C ALA A 177 -2.91 2.28 0.72
N PHE A 178 -1.66 2.41 0.29
CA PHE A 178 -1.27 3.40 -0.71
C PHE A 178 -1.97 3.19 -2.05
N THR A 179 -2.11 1.93 -2.48
CA THR A 179 -2.84 1.65 -3.73
C THR A 179 -4.31 2.03 -3.60
N SER A 180 -4.95 1.73 -2.46
CA SER A 180 -6.34 2.09 -2.20
C SER A 180 -6.55 3.61 -2.20
N LEU A 181 -5.61 4.37 -1.61
CA LEU A 181 -5.60 5.84 -1.67
C LEU A 181 -5.39 6.33 -3.10
N GLY A 182 -4.45 5.75 -3.84
CA GLY A 182 -4.23 6.06 -5.25
C GLY A 182 -5.47 5.81 -6.11
N VAL A 183 -6.16 4.70 -5.89
CA VAL A 183 -7.43 4.37 -6.55
C VAL A 183 -8.52 5.38 -6.17
N LEU A 184 -8.62 5.78 -4.91
CA LEU A 184 -9.57 6.80 -4.46
C LEU A 184 -9.34 8.14 -5.17
N VAL A 185 -8.09 8.61 -5.20
CA VAL A 185 -7.73 9.86 -5.91
C VAL A 185 -8.02 9.72 -7.41
N ALA A 186 -7.72 8.57 -8.02
CA ALA A 186 -7.96 8.30 -9.43
C ALA A 186 -9.45 8.32 -9.80
N VAL A 187 -10.31 7.78 -8.95
CA VAL A 187 -11.77 7.82 -9.15
C VAL A 187 -12.29 9.26 -9.09
N CYS A 188 -11.72 10.11 -8.23
CA CYS A 188 -12.10 11.51 -8.08
C CYS A 188 -11.48 12.41 -9.18
N ALA A 189 -10.31 12.07 -9.70
CA ALA A 189 -9.62 12.84 -10.72
C ALA A 189 -10.24 12.61 -12.12
N LYS A 190 -10.51 13.71 -12.83
CA LYS A 190 -11.01 13.66 -14.22
C LYS A 190 -9.87 13.52 -15.24
N HIS A 191 -8.70 14.06 -14.94
CA HIS A 191 -7.54 14.11 -15.82
C HIS A 191 -6.29 13.55 -15.13
N PRO A 192 -5.35 12.89 -15.85
CA PRO A 192 -4.11 12.38 -15.28
C PRO A 192 -3.25 13.45 -14.66
N GLU A 193 -3.25 14.67 -15.21
CA GLU A 193 -2.51 15.80 -14.68
C GLU A 193 -3.01 16.16 -13.27
N THR A 194 -4.33 16.23 -13.09
CA THR A 194 -4.94 16.47 -11.78
C THR A 194 -4.57 15.39 -10.78
N PHE A 195 -4.57 14.12 -11.21
CA PHE A 195 -4.12 13.01 -10.39
C PHE A 195 -2.67 13.19 -9.93
N GLN A 196 -1.75 13.50 -10.87
CA GLN A 196 -0.33 13.68 -10.57
C GLN A 196 -0.09 14.87 -9.61
N ILE A 197 -0.78 15.98 -9.83
CA ILE A 197 -0.67 17.17 -8.96
C ILE A 197 -1.14 16.84 -7.55
N VAL A 198 -2.31 16.19 -7.38
CA VAL A 198 -2.85 15.83 -6.07
C VAL A 198 -1.90 14.88 -5.35
N ILE A 199 -1.42 13.84 -6.03
CA ILE A 199 -0.47 12.89 -5.46
C ILE A 199 0.83 13.59 -5.04
N GLY A 200 1.42 14.39 -5.92
CA GLY A 200 2.68 15.10 -5.65
C GLY A 200 2.54 16.08 -4.48
N LEU A 201 1.44 16.83 -4.43
CA LEU A 201 1.19 17.81 -3.38
C LEU A 201 0.94 17.16 -2.01
N CYS A 202 0.21 16.04 -1.98
CA CYS A 202 -0.14 15.38 -0.71
C CYS A 202 0.97 14.48 -0.17
N MET A 203 1.72 13.80 -1.05
CA MET A 203 2.65 12.76 -0.62
C MET A 203 3.90 13.30 0.05
N MET A 204 4.45 14.40 -0.41
CA MET A 204 5.63 15.01 0.21
C MET A 204 5.36 15.45 1.66
N PRO A 205 4.34 16.25 1.96
CA PRO A 205 4.03 16.61 3.35
C PRO A 205 3.73 15.38 4.22
N LEU A 206 2.94 14.42 3.71
CA LEU A 206 2.63 13.21 4.45
C LEU A 206 3.88 12.40 4.82
N LEU A 207 4.83 12.28 3.89
CA LEU A 207 6.08 11.58 4.15
C LEU A 207 6.96 12.31 5.17
N PHE A 208 7.14 13.63 5.01
CA PHE A 208 7.96 14.41 5.94
C PHE A 208 7.36 14.42 7.35
N LEU A 209 6.05 14.50 7.46
CA LEU A 209 5.31 14.49 8.73
C LEU A 209 5.04 13.08 9.29
N SER A 210 5.58 12.03 8.67
CA SER A 210 5.39 10.65 9.14
C SER A 210 6.41 10.18 10.17
N GLY A 211 7.38 11.02 10.53
CA GLY A 211 8.51 10.58 11.36
C GLY A 211 9.55 9.74 10.62
N ALA A 212 9.41 9.59 9.30
CA ALA A 212 10.36 8.86 8.45
C ALA A 212 11.68 9.60 8.27
N VAL A 213 11.62 10.93 8.22
CA VAL A 213 12.77 11.82 7.95
C VAL A 213 13.23 12.56 9.20
N PHE A 214 12.30 12.93 10.08
CA PHE A 214 12.59 13.63 11.32
C PHE A 214 11.99 12.87 12.51
N PRO A 215 12.70 12.80 13.66
CA PRO A 215 12.14 12.22 14.87
C PRO A 215 10.86 12.96 15.26
N ALA A 216 9.84 12.21 15.66
CA ALA A 216 8.57 12.80 16.11
C ALA A 216 8.68 13.45 17.50
N SER A 217 9.75 13.13 18.26
CA SER A 217 10.02 13.67 19.58
C SER A 217 10.59 15.10 19.54
N GLY A 218 10.17 15.93 20.49
CA GLY A 218 10.67 17.32 20.61
C GLY A 218 10.05 18.31 19.62
N LEU A 219 8.98 17.93 18.92
CA LEU A 219 8.26 18.83 18.01
C LEU A 219 7.35 19.80 18.80
N PRO A 220 7.12 21.03 18.30
CA PRO A 220 6.09 21.91 18.84
C PRO A 220 4.73 21.21 18.88
N GLY A 221 3.91 21.47 19.93
CA GLY A 221 2.66 20.73 20.17
C GLY A 221 1.69 20.68 18.97
N TRP A 222 1.57 21.76 18.20
CA TRP A 222 0.75 21.77 16.99
C TRP A 222 1.27 20.80 15.90
N LEU A 223 2.59 20.69 15.77
CA LEU A 223 3.20 19.80 14.78
C LEU A 223 3.12 18.33 15.24
N GLY A 224 3.27 18.07 16.55
CA GLY A 224 3.03 16.76 17.15
C GLY A 224 1.60 16.26 16.88
N THR A 225 0.60 17.14 16.98
CA THR A 225 -0.79 16.80 16.65
C THR A 225 -0.95 16.43 15.16
N VAL A 226 -0.32 17.17 14.25
CA VAL A 226 -0.37 16.86 12.82
C VAL A 226 0.31 15.51 12.51
N VAL A 227 1.45 15.24 13.16
CA VAL A 227 2.16 13.96 13.03
C VAL A 227 1.31 12.81 13.56
N SER A 228 0.63 12.96 14.69
CA SER A 228 -0.25 11.92 15.25
C SER A 228 -1.52 11.68 14.44
N LEU A 229 -1.99 12.68 13.69
CA LEU A 229 -3.11 12.52 12.75
C LEU A 229 -2.70 11.88 11.41
N ASN A 230 -1.39 11.85 11.12
CA ASN A 230 -0.89 11.29 9.87
C ASN A 230 -0.87 9.74 9.93
N PRO A 231 -1.63 9.04 9.08
CA PRO A 231 -1.67 7.58 9.10
C PRO A 231 -0.33 6.93 8.72
N LEU A 232 0.54 7.65 7.99
CA LEU A 232 1.86 7.17 7.63
C LEU A 232 2.81 7.11 8.83
N THR A 233 2.56 7.88 9.87
CA THR A 233 3.33 7.84 11.11
C THR A 233 3.23 6.46 11.76
N TYR A 234 2.02 5.89 11.79
CA TYR A 234 1.79 4.54 12.32
C TYR A 234 2.47 3.46 11.46
N ALA A 235 2.46 3.64 10.13
CA ALA A 235 3.15 2.72 9.24
C ALA A 235 4.68 2.74 9.44
N VAL A 236 5.28 3.92 9.61
CA VAL A 236 6.72 4.06 9.86
C VAL A 236 7.10 3.52 11.23
N ASP A 237 6.28 3.79 12.26
CA ASP A 237 6.56 3.33 13.63
C ASP A 237 6.44 1.81 13.73
N ALA A 238 5.40 1.21 13.15
CA ALA A 238 5.27 -0.24 13.07
C ALA A 238 6.50 -0.88 12.42
N LEU A 239 6.90 -0.41 11.23
CA LEU A 239 8.10 -0.90 10.54
C LEU A 239 9.37 -0.73 11.40
N ARG A 240 9.50 0.40 12.12
CA ARG A 240 10.66 0.68 12.97
C ARG A 240 10.76 -0.30 14.13
N ARG A 241 9.63 -0.64 14.76
CA ARG A 241 9.58 -1.58 15.89
C ARG A 241 9.75 -3.04 15.46
N THR A 242 9.36 -3.38 14.23
CA THR A 242 9.45 -4.76 13.72
C THR A 242 10.81 -5.04 13.08
N LEU A 243 11.53 -4.02 12.61
CA LEU A 243 12.87 -4.21 12.05
C LEU A 243 13.85 -4.67 13.10
N PRO A 244 14.58 -5.80 12.88
CA PRO A 244 15.58 -6.29 13.83
C PRO A 244 16.82 -5.41 13.83
N GLY A 245 17.40 -5.17 15.00
CA GLY A 245 18.70 -4.49 15.14
C GLY A 245 18.75 -3.46 16.26
N GLU A 246 19.89 -3.35 16.90
CA GLU A 246 20.13 -2.40 18.01
C GLU A 246 20.18 -0.95 17.52
N GLY A 247 20.61 -0.71 16.27
CA GLY A 247 20.69 0.63 15.70
C GLY A 247 19.32 1.31 15.53
N VAL A 248 18.24 0.54 15.36
CA VAL A 248 16.87 1.06 15.30
C VAL A 248 16.34 1.34 16.71
N SER A 249 16.68 0.49 17.67
CA SER A 249 16.26 0.60 19.08
C SER A 249 17.13 1.59 19.88
N GLY A 250 18.39 1.82 19.44
CA GLY A 250 19.38 2.65 20.16
C GLY A 250 19.05 4.15 20.19
N LEU A 251 18.09 4.62 19.43
CA LEU A 251 17.68 6.03 19.42
C LEU A 251 16.68 6.39 20.53
N GLY A 252 16.26 5.39 21.35
CA GLY A 252 15.43 5.59 22.54
C GLY A 252 14.22 6.49 22.29
N ASP A 253 14.00 7.46 23.18
CA ASP A 253 12.88 8.42 23.12
C ASP A 253 12.87 9.30 21.85
N ARG A 254 14.01 9.45 21.15
CA ARG A 254 14.09 10.20 19.88
C ARG A 254 13.34 9.49 18.74
N ALA A 255 13.23 8.17 18.84
CA ALA A 255 12.47 7.35 17.90
C ALA A 255 11.03 7.08 18.36
N ALA A 256 10.58 7.74 19.43
CA ALA A 256 9.24 7.54 19.97
C ALA A 256 8.18 7.80 18.89
N GLY A 257 7.33 6.80 18.69
CA GLY A 257 6.21 6.84 17.77
C GLY A 257 5.11 7.81 18.22
N PRO A 258 3.97 7.80 17.55
CA PRO A 258 2.85 8.65 17.90
C PRO A 258 2.36 8.33 19.32
N GLN A 259 2.29 9.37 20.15
CA GLN A 259 1.79 9.28 21.52
C GLN A 259 0.44 9.95 21.64
N TRP A 260 -0.51 9.27 22.26
CA TRP A 260 -1.83 9.83 22.58
C TRP A 260 -1.93 10.03 24.09
N GLY A 261 -1.41 11.17 24.58
CA GLY A 261 -1.20 11.37 26.01
C GLY A 261 -0.16 10.36 26.55
N ASP A 262 -0.54 9.57 27.56
CA ASP A 262 0.34 8.54 28.16
C ASP A 262 0.23 7.17 27.45
N TRP A 263 -0.57 7.05 26.38
CA TRP A 263 -0.79 5.78 25.69
C TRP A 263 0.02 5.72 24.40
N THR A 264 0.88 4.69 24.31
CA THR A 264 1.60 4.33 23.08
C THR A 264 0.89 3.18 22.38
N PRO A 265 0.46 3.33 21.11
CA PRO A 265 -0.18 2.27 20.37
C PRO A 265 0.74 1.05 20.24
N SER A 266 0.18 -0.14 20.30
CA SER A 266 0.90 -1.37 19.97
C SER A 266 1.01 -1.54 18.45
N VAL A 267 2.03 -2.27 17.96
CA VAL A 267 2.23 -2.53 16.51
C VAL A 267 0.94 -3.06 15.84
N PRO A 268 0.19 -4.02 16.42
CA PRO A 268 -1.09 -4.45 15.84
C PRO A 268 -2.15 -3.34 15.76
N ALA A 269 -2.17 -2.41 16.72
CA ALA A 269 -3.09 -1.26 16.68
C ALA A 269 -2.73 -0.29 15.56
N GLU A 270 -1.44 -0.03 15.36
CA GLU A 270 -0.91 0.80 14.27
C GLU A 270 -1.25 0.23 12.90
N LEU A 271 -0.99 -1.06 12.71
CA LEU A 271 -1.37 -1.77 11.50
C LEU A 271 -2.89 -1.80 11.30
N GLY A 272 -3.66 -1.89 12.39
CA GLY A 272 -5.11 -1.74 12.39
C GLY A 272 -5.56 -0.38 11.84
N CYS A 273 -4.90 0.72 12.24
CA CYS A 273 -5.17 2.05 11.70
C CYS A 273 -4.91 2.14 10.19
N VAL A 274 -3.79 1.56 9.73
CA VAL A 274 -3.44 1.50 8.30
C VAL A 274 -4.46 0.65 7.52
N ALA A 275 -4.89 -0.49 8.09
CA ALA A 275 -5.89 -1.37 7.48
C ALA A 275 -7.27 -0.69 7.38
N VAL A 276 -7.69 0.03 8.42
CA VAL A 276 -8.94 0.81 8.43
C VAL A 276 -8.89 1.90 7.37
N LEU A 277 -7.79 2.64 7.28
CA LEU A 277 -7.60 3.64 6.23
C LEU A 277 -7.72 3.03 4.82
N ALA A 278 -7.07 1.89 4.59
CA ALA A 278 -7.14 1.17 3.32
C ALA A 278 -8.58 0.74 2.98
N ALA A 279 -9.30 0.18 3.97
CA ALA A 279 -10.68 -0.25 3.82
C ALA A 279 -11.62 0.93 3.54
N LEU A 280 -11.45 2.05 4.26
CA LEU A 280 -12.21 3.27 4.04
C LEU A 280 -11.95 3.86 2.65
N ALA A 281 -10.67 3.96 2.25
CA ALA A 281 -10.31 4.46 0.93
C ALA A 281 -10.93 3.61 -0.18
N LEU A 282 -10.85 2.27 -0.06
CA LEU A 282 -11.41 1.35 -1.05
C LEU A 282 -12.95 1.40 -1.09
N THR A 283 -13.62 1.48 0.06
CA THR A 283 -15.09 1.57 0.13
C THR A 283 -15.59 2.88 -0.46
N VAL A 284 -14.97 4.00 -0.10
CA VAL A 284 -15.30 5.32 -0.66
C VAL A 284 -15.04 5.36 -2.17
N ALA A 285 -13.89 4.80 -2.61
CA ALA A 285 -13.57 4.69 -4.04
C ALA A 285 -14.64 3.88 -4.79
N THR A 286 -15.05 2.74 -4.25
CA THR A 286 -16.08 1.87 -4.83
C THR A 286 -17.43 2.58 -4.92
N TYR A 287 -17.81 3.27 -3.84
CA TYR A 287 -19.05 4.04 -3.80
C TYR A 287 -19.06 5.20 -4.82
N ARG A 288 -17.97 5.96 -4.89
CA ARG A 288 -17.80 7.05 -5.87
C ARG A 288 -17.79 6.53 -7.29
N PHE A 289 -17.05 5.44 -7.54
CA PHE A 289 -17.02 4.79 -8.85
C PHE A 289 -18.39 4.27 -9.30
N ALA A 290 -19.23 3.85 -8.34
CA ALA A 290 -20.61 3.43 -8.64
C ALA A 290 -21.54 4.58 -9.03
N ARG A 291 -21.25 5.82 -8.60
CA ARG A 291 -22.09 7.00 -8.83
C ARG A 291 -21.61 7.92 -9.97
N SER A 292 -20.38 7.74 -10.44
CA SER A 292 -19.78 8.65 -11.43
C SER A 292 -20.16 8.36 -12.87
N GLU A 293 -21.03 7.38 -13.09
CA GLU A 293 -21.61 6.95 -14.36
C GLU A 293 -23.11 6.61 -14.20
#